data_26da70ed820cb8da11a36a25d0b7efd2
#
_entry.id   26da70ed820cb8da11a36a25d0b7efd2
#
_cell.length_a   1.000
_cell.length_b   1.000
_cell.length_c   1.000
_cell.angle_alpha   90.00
_cell.angle_beta   90.00
_cell.angle_gamma   90.00
#
_symmetry.space_group_name_H-M   'P 1'
#
loop_
_entity.id
_entity.type
_entity.pdbx_description
1 polymer ?
#
loop_
_entity_poly.entity_id
_entity_poly.type
_entity_poly.pdbx_seq_one_letter_code
_entity_poly.pdbx_strand_id
1 'polypeptide(L)'
;MHLPKRLTAAAVLCLLAGCHKAPPANVAATINNRPITFEEVDRIYQSQLSSPGATSDDLAQIQKLEVLRSLIESEIMLQRAEKMGLMATDAEVDAKFAELKAPYTQEEFQKLLETRKMTVADLKKNLRRDLSVQKLVNKEITSKISITDREIAEFFANNRASFNRAEPAVHLAQILVTSAPDPSVRNLKNDKAQNDDQARKKIQTLEARIRQGEDFAMLAENYSEDANSGPNGGDLGFVPLSAFDGSSPEVKKLIATMQPGQVSPVIPSQQAYRILKLISREPAGQRDLNDPRVQQTIREGLLSRKDQLLRNAYYEVARNEATVVNYFARKILETKTQ
;
A
#
# COMPACT_ATOMS: atom_id res chain seq x y z
N MET A 1 -23.76 90.75 18.29
CA MET A 1 -22.52 90.13 18.82
C MET A 1 -22.78 88.61 18.96
N HIS A 2 -22.49 87.84 17.93
CA HIS A 2 -22.70 86.41 17.93
C HIS A 2 -21.33 85.65 17.77
N LEU A 3 -20.93 84.88 18.78
CA LEU A 3 -19.81 84.00 18.74
C LEU A 3 -20.24 82.65 18.10
N PRO A 4 -19.48 82.08 17.21
CA PRO A 4 -19.75 80.69 16.70
C PRO A 4 -19.11 79.64 17.61
N LYS A 5 -19.90 78.64 17.98
CA LYS A 5 -19.46 77.43 18.65
C LYS A 5 -18.67 76.54 17.67
N ARG A 6 -17.42 76.29 17.97
CA ARG A 6 -16.59 75.30 17.27
C ARG A 6 -16.92 73.93 17.83
N LEU A 7 -17.51 73.04 16.98
CA LEU A 7 -17.63 71.62 17.23
C LEU A 7 -16.29 70.92 16.89
N THR A 8 -15.61 70.40 17.88
CA THR A 8 -14.49 69.50 17.73
C THR A 8 -15.01 68.04 17.54
N ALA A 9 -14.95 67.53 16.32
CA ALA A 9 -15.21 66.12 16.04
C ALA A 9 -13.99 65.32 16.47
N ALA A 10 -14.09 64.54 17.55
CA ALA A 10 -13.11 63.53 17.96
C ALA A 10 -13.32 62.28 17.12
N ALA A 11 -12.40 62.04 16.17
CA ALA A 11 -12.36 60.81 15.42
C ALA A 11 -11.81 59.68 16.32
N VAL A 12 -12.69 58.78 16.76
CA VAL A 12 -12.31 57.53 17.45
C VAL A 12 -11.79 56.55 16.40
N LEU A 13 -10.49 56.47 16.28
CA LEU A 13 -9.79 55.47 15.46
C LEU A 13 -9.83 54.14 16.22
N CYS A 14 -10.84 53.28 15.95
CA CYS A 14 -10.86 51.90 16.42
C CYS A 14 -9.74 51.11 15.73
N LEU A 15 -8.59 50.98 16.39
CA LEU A 15 -7.57 50.03 16.05
C LEU A 15 -8.11 48.61 16.24
N LEU A 16 -8.57 47.99 15.16
CA LEU A 16 -8.79 46.54 15.07
C LEU A 16 -7.44 45.86 15.14
N ALA A 17 -6.85 45.78 16.33
CA ALA A 17 -5.77 44.89 16.61
C ALA A 17 -6.33 43.47 16.55
N GLY A 18 -6.30 42.86 15.36
CA GLY A 18 -6.53 41.44 15.21
C GLY A 18 -5.49 40.70 16.05
N CYS A 19 -5.92 40.10 17.16
CA CYS A 19 -5.09 39.25 17.99
C CYS A 19 -4.64 38.06 17.16
N HIS A 20 -3.55 38.17 16.40
CA HIS A 20 -2.82 37.04 15.90
C HIS A 20 -2.15 36.42 17.12
N LYS A 21 -2.82 35.44 17.75
CA LYS A 21 -2.16 34.60 18.75
C LYS A 21 -0.92 33.98 18.08
N ALA A 22 0.24 34.25 18.66
CA ALA A 22 1.48 33.58 18.20
C ALA A 22 1.26 32.08 18.15
N PRO A 23 1.76 31.39 17.11
CA PRO A 23 1.62 29.93 17.02
C PRO A 23 2.18 29.28 18.28
N PRO A 24 1.49 28.27 18.85
CA PRO A 24 1.99 27.56 20.01
C PRO A 24 3.39 26.97 19.68
N ALA A 25 4.31 27.00 20.64
CA ALA A 25 5.63 26.44 20.47
C ALA A 25 5.53 24.93 20.10
N ASN A 26 6.33 24.48 19.14
CA ASN A 26 6.39 23.09 18.66
C ASN A 26 5.08 22.53 18.03
N VAL A 27 4.14 23.38 17.60
CA VAL A 27 2.90 22.93 16.95
C VAL A 27 2.96 23.21 15.45
N ALA A 28 2.88 22.16 14.63
CA ALA A 28 2.84 22.22 13.17
C ALA A 28 1.43 22.53 12.64
N ALA A 29 0.40 21.96 13.25
CA ALA A 29 -1.00 22.23 12.94
C ALA A 29 -1.91 21.99 14.16
N THR A 30 -3.14 22.53 14.12
CA THR A 30 -4.22 22.15 15.05
C THR A 30 -5.47 21.75 14.28
N ILE A 31 -6.16 20.73 14.79
CA ILE A 31 -7.44 20.25 14.28
C ILE A 31 -8.43 20.23 15.44
N ASN A 32 -9.46 21.10 15.40
CA ASN A 32 -10.43 21.26 16.48
C ASN A 32 -9.74 21.39 17.85
N ASN A 33 -8.69 22.21 17.94
CA ASN A 33 -7.81 22.43 19.10
C ASN A 33 -6.86 21.27 19.46
N ARG A 34 -6.85 20.12 18.80
CA ARG A 34 -5.82 19.09 19.00
C ARG A 34 -4.57 19.42 18.19
N PRO A 35 -3.40 19.48 18.83
CA PRO A 35 -2.16 19.79 18.14
C PRO A 35 -1.56 18.56 17.45
N ILE A 36 -0.97 18.81 16.28
CA ILE A 36 0.05 17.97 15.67
C ILE A 36 1.38 18.70 15.84
N THR A 37 2.39 18.01 16.38
CA THR A 37 3.69 18.64 16.69
C THR A 37 4.67 18.54 15.52
N PHE A 38 5.65 19.45 15.48
CA PHE A 38 6.78 19.33 14.54
C PHE A 38 7.59 18.05 14.78
N GLU A 39 7.75 17.62 16.03
CA GLU A 39 8.42 16.38 16.39
C GLU A 39 7.72 15.15 15.76
N GLU A 40 6.40 15.11 15.76
CA GLU A 40 5.62 14.04 15.12
C GLU A 40 5.82 14.03 13.60
N VAL A 41 5.79 15.21 12.97
CA VAL A 41 6.07 15.36 11.53
C VAL A 41 7.48 14.89 11.20
N ASP A 42 8.48 15.35 11.96
CA ASP A 42 9.90 15.01 11.73
C ASP A 42 10.17 13.52 11.93
N ARG A 43 9.58 12.90 12.93
CA ARG A 43 9.70 11.45 13.19
C ARG A 43 9.18 10.62 12.01
N ILE A 44 8.00 10.97 11.47
CA ILE A 44 7.43 10.26 10.32
C ILE A 44 8.25 10.52 9.07
N TYR A 45 8.63 11.77 8.83
CA TYR A 45 9.51 12.12 7.72
C TYR A 45 10.80 11.30 7.73
N GLN A 46 11.47 11.23 8.87
CA GLN A 46 12.70 10.44 9.04
C GLN A 46 12.49 8.94 8.80
N SER A 47 11.34 8.40 9.20
CA SER A 47 11.04 6.98 8.99
C SER A 47 10.79 6.60 7.51
N GLN A 48 10.48 7.59 6.66
CA GLN A 48 10.23 7.41 5.23
C GLN A 48 11.50 7.59 4.37
N LEU A 49 12.56 8.14 4.92
CA LEU A 49 13.83 8.30 4.21
C LEU A 49 14.52 6.93 4.07
N SER A 50 14.62 6.45 2.83
CA SER A 50 15.32 5.18 2.51
C SER A 50 16.85 5.30 2.60
N SER A 51 17.41 6.51 2.61
CA SER A 51 18.85 6.82 2.76
C SER A 51 19.04 8.25 3.26
N PRO A 52 20.00 8.51 4.14
CA PRO A 52 20.39 9.87 4.51
C PRO A 52 21.19 10.50 3.37
N GLY A 53 20.51 10.90 2.30
CA GLY A 53 21.08 11.73 1.23
C GLY A 53 20.82 13.21 1.53
N ALA A 54 21.69 14.08 1.06
CA ALA A 54 21.52 15.53 1.16
C ALA A 54 20.31 15.97 0.31
N THR A 55 19.13 15.96 0.93
CA THR A 55 17.92 16.53 0.34
C THR A 55 17.99 18.05 0.48
N SER A 56 17.68 18.80 -0.59
CA SER A 56 17.61 20.26 -0.46
C SER A 56 16.53 20.66 0.57
N ASP A 57 16.75 21.78 1.24
CA ASP A 57 15.81 22.30 2.25
C ASP A 57 14.38 22.43 1.72
N ASP A 58 14.20 22.88 0.48
CA ASP A 58 12.89 23.04 -0.14
C ASP A 58 12.20 21.69 -0.37
N LEU A 59 12.94 20.67 -0.83
CA LEU A 59 12.38 19.33 -1.02
C LEU A 59 12.01 18.69 0.33
N ALA A 60 12.85 18.87 1.36
CA ALA A 60 12.53 18.41 2.71
C ALA A 60 11.26 19.08 3.26
N GLN A 61 11.07 20.38 3.03
CA GLN A 61 9.85 21.09 3.44
C GLN A 61 8.61 20.61 2.68
N ILE A 62 8.72 20.34 1.38
CA ILE A 62 7.62 19.75 0.57
C ILE A 62 7.23 18.40 1.15
N GLN A 63 8.19 17.50 1.40
CA GLN A 63 7.91 16.18 1.96
C GLN A 63 7.30 16.26 3.36
N LYS A 64 7.78 17.16 4.22
CA LYS A 64 7.19 17.39 5.54
C LYS A 64 5.77 17.96 5.46
N LEU A 65 5.45 18.79 4.46
CA LEU A 65 4.08 19.27 4.22
C LEU A 65 3.15 18.12 3.82
N GLU A 66 3.61 17.17 3.00
CA GLU A 66 2.83 15.98 2.64
C GLU A 66 2.60 15.05 3.86
N VAL A 67 3.64 14.86 4.69
CA VAL A 67 3.49 14.14 5.97
C VAL A 67 2.46 14.83 6.85
N LEU A 68 2.55 16.15 7.02
CA LEU A 68 1.61 16.91 7.83
C LEU A 68 0.17 16.84 7.29
N ARG A 69 0.02 16.87 5.95
CA ARG A 69 -1.28 16.69 5.30
C ARG A 69 -1.90 15.34 5.66
N SER A 70 -1.13 14.27 5.57
CA SER A 70 -1.57 12.92 5.94
C SER A 70 -1.94 12.82 7.43
N LEU A 71 -1.16 13.45 8.32
CA LEU A 71 -1.46 13.52 9.75
C LEU A 71 -2.76 14.28 10.05
N ILE A 72 -3.00 15.42 9.36
CA ILE A 72 -4.25 16.19 9.48
C ILE A 72 -5.43 15.32 9.05
N GLU A 73 -5.32 14.62 7.92
CA GLU A 73 -6.36 13.72 7.43
C GLU A 73 -6.67 12.61 8.44
N SER A 74 -5.62 11.93 8.92
CA SER A 74 -5.76 10.88 9.92
C SER A 74 -6.39 11.36 11.22
N GLU A 75 -6.05 12.58 11.68
CA GLU A 75 -6.60 13.16 12.91
C GLU A 75 -8.09 13.55 12.75
N ILE A 76 -8.48 14.12 11.60
CA ILE A 76 -9.89 14.41 11.29
C ILE A 76 -10.72 13.14 11.33
N MET A 77 -10.24 12.07 10.69
CA MET A 77 -10.93 10.78 10.65
C MET A 77 -11.00 10.12 12.04
N LEU A 78 -9.93 10.22 12.82
CA LEU A 78 -9.89 9.70 14.20
C LEU A 78 -10.92 10.43 15.09
N GLN A 79 -10.96 11.75 15.07
CA GLN A 79 -11.94 12.53 15.83
C GLN A 79 -13.38 12.21 15.44
N ARG A 80 -13.60 11.90 14.15
CA ARG A 80 -14.90 11.42 13.67
C ARG A 80 -15.23 10.04 14.21
N ALA A 81 -14.26 9.12 14.23
CA ALA A 81 -14.42 7.80 14.84
C ALA A 81 -14.74 7.92 16.35
N GLU A 82 -14.06 8.79 17.07
CA GLU A 82 -14.34 9.06 18.50
C GLU A 82 -15.77 9.58 18.71
N LYS A 83 -16.17 10.59 17.92
CA LYS A 83 -17.53 11.17 17.98
C LYS A 83 -18.62 10.13 17.74
N MET A 84 -18.32 9.11 16.94
CA MET A 84 -19.24 8.01 16.61
C MET A 84 -19.12 6.80 17.53
N GLY A 85 -18.27 6.83 18.56
CA GLY A 85 -18.06 5.71 19.48
C GLY A 85 -17.36 4.49 18.85
N LEU A 86 -16.55 4.72 17.81
CA LEU A 86 -15.88 3.67 17.03
C LEU A 86 -14.42 3.47 17.43
N MET A 87 -14.03 3.90 18.61
CA MET A 87 -12.67 3.67 19.09
C MET A 87 -12.38 2.18 19.24
N ALA A 88 -11.17 1.78 18.84
CA ALA A 88 -10.73 0.40 19.03
C ALA A 88 -10.53 0.10 20.52
N THR A 89 -11.00 -1.05 20.96
CA THR A 89 -10.85 -1.57 22.31
C THR A 89 -9.42 -2.06 22.58
N ASP A 90 -9.05 -2.20 23.84
CA ASP A 90 -7.74 -2.78 24.20
C ASP A 90 -7.56 -4.19 23.64
N ALA A 91 -8.62 -5.01 23.67
CA ALA A 91 -8.59 -6.36 23.12
C ALA A 91 -8.32 -6.39 21.61
N GLU A 92 -8.94 -5.47 20.82
CA GLU A 92 -8.69 -5.36 19.39
C GLU A 92 -7.24 -4.92 19.10
N VAL A 93 -6.73 -3.98 19.88
CA VAL A 93 -5.34 -3.51 19.78
C VAL A 93 -4.34 -4.61 20.12
N ASP A 94 -4.60 -5.36 21.20
CA ASP A 94 -3.72 -6.44 21.65
C ASP A 94 -3.71 -7.62 20.68
N ALA A 95 -4.87 -7.95 20.08
CA ALA A 95 -4.95 -8.96 19.04
C ALA A 95 -4.14 -8.55 17.79
N LYS A 96 -4.29 -7.30 17.34
CA LYS A 96 -3.52 -6.80 16.19
C LYS A 96 -2.02 -6.69 16.47
N PHE A 97 -1.66 -6.30 17.69
CA PHE A 97 -0.26 -6.29 18.13
C PHE A 97 0.35 -7.69 18.13
N ALA A 98 -0.37 -8.70 18.64
CA ALA A 98 0.07 -10.09 18.63
C ALA A 98 0.27 -10.62 17.19
N GLU A 99 -0.66 -10.32 16.28
CA GLU A 99 -0.57 -10.65 14.86
C GLU A 99 0.71 -10.05 14.22
N LEU A 100 0.99 -8.77 14.47
CA LEU A 100 2.17 -8.09 13.93
C LEU A 100 3.49 -8.62 14.52
N LYS A 101 3.46 -9.10 15.74
CA LYS A 101 4.64 -9.65 16.40
C LYS A 101 4.92 -11.11 16.00
N ALA A 102 3.89 -11.87 15.63
CA ALA A 102 3.96 -13.32 15.38
C ALA A 102 5.07 -13.76 14.40
N PRO A 103 5.39 -13.02 13.30
CA PRO A 103 6.45 -13.42 12.38
C PRO A 103 7.87 -13.23 12.90
N TYR A 104 8.06 -12.58 14.07
CA TYR A 104 9.36 -12.19 14.59
C TYR A 104 9.67 -12.90 15.89
N THR A 105 10.96 -13.19 16.13
CA THR A 105 11.46 -13.49 17.48
C THR A 105 11.37 -12.24 18.34
N GLN A 106 11.48 -12.41 19.66
CA GLN A 106 11.47 -11.30 20.61
C GLN A 106 12.57 -10.27 20.28
N GLU A 107 13.78 -10.75 19.96
CA GLU A 107 14.95 -9.93 19.65
C GLU A 107 14.78 -9.16 18.32
N GLU A 108 14.32 -9.83 17.29
CA GLU A 108 14.05 -9.20 15.98
C GLU A 108 12.98 -8.11 16.10
N PHE A 109 11.92 -8.39 16.85
CA PHE A 109 10.86 -7.40 17.06
C PHE A 109 11.36 -6.18 17.84
N GLN A 110 12.18 -6.39 18.89
CA GLN A 110 12.79 -5.31 19.62
C GLN A 110 13.68 -4.45 18.71
N LYS A 111 14.54 -5.07 17.91
CA LYS A 111 15.40 -4.38 16.95
C LYS A 111 14.62 -3.60 15.90
N LEU A 112 13.47 -4.15 15.45
CA LEU A 112 12.55 -3.45 14.53
C LEU A 112 12.01 -2.16 15.16
N LEU A 113 11.57 -2.21 16.42
CA LEU A 113 11.07 -1.04 17.14
C LEU A 113 12.18 0.01 17.36
N GLU A 114 13.38 -0.40 17.73
CA GLU A 114 14.54 0.49 17.89
C GLU A 114 14.91 1.20 16.58
N THR A 115 14.94 0.45 15.47
CA THR A 115 15.20 1.01 14.14
C THR A 115 14.17 2.07 13.77
N ARG A 116 12.90 1.87 14.16
CA ARG A 116 11.80 2.81 13.94
C ARG A 116 11.69 3.90 15.01
N LYS A 117 12.58 3.90 16.00
CA LYS A 117 12.56 4.81 17.17
C LYS A 117 11.18 4.84 17.85
N MET A 118 10.58 3.67 18.05
CA MET A 118 9.24 3.50 18.61
C MET A 118 9.28 2.57 19.82
N THR A 119 8.43 2.86 20.81
CA THR A 119 8.15 1.94 21.91
C THR A 119 6.96 1.03 21.60
N VAL A 120 6.79 -0.04 22.36
CA VAL A 120 5.57 -0.88 22.29
C VAL A 120 4.30 -0.04 22.54
N ALA A 121 4.38 0.93 23.47
CA ALA A 121 3.27 1.81 23.77
C ALA A 121 2.91 2.71 22.58
N ASP A 122 3.91 3.26 21.88
CA ASP A 122 3.70 4.05 20.67
C ASP A 122 3.07 3.22 19.55
N LEU A 123 3.56 1.98 19.36
CA LEU A 123 2.98 1.08 18.36
C LEU A 123 1.51 0.77 18.70
N LYS A 124 1.18 0.42 19.94
CA LYS A 124 -0.21 0.17 20.35
C LYS A 124 -1.10 1.42 20.20
N LYS A 125 -0.57 2.61 20.49
CA LYS A 125 -1.26 3.87 20.27
C LYS A 125 -1.59 4.09 18.78
N ASN A 126 -0.62 3.84 17.89
CA ASN A 126 -0.83 3.94 16.46
C ASN A 126 -1.84 2.90 15.97
N LEU A 127 -1.73 1.65 16.41
CA LEU A 127 -2.70 0.59 16.10
C LEU A 127 -4.12 0.97 16.51
N ARG A 128 -4.29 1.57 17.69
CA ARG A 128 -5.61 2.05 18.12
C ARG A 128 -6.17 3.10 17.19
N ARG A 129 -5.36 4.06 16.75
CA ARG A 129 -5.77 5.08 15.78
C ARG A 129 -6.21 4.44 14.48
N ASP A 130 -5.36 3.58 13.92
CA ASP A 130 -5.60 2.94 12.62
C ASP A 130 -6.86 2.05 12.65
N LEU A 131 -7.01 1.21 13.68
CA LEU A 131 -8.19 0.35 13.85
C LEU A 131 -9.46 1.19 14.02
N SER A 132 -9.40 2.30 14.76
CA SER A 132 -10.56 3.19 14.96
C SER A 132 -10.99 3.83 13.64
N VAL A 133 -10.04 4.35 12.85
CA VAL A 133 -10.31 4.89 11.52
C VAL A 133 -10.83 3.81 10.58
N GLN A 134 -10.26 2.60 10.64
CA GLN A 134 -10.74 1.47 9.84
C GLN A 134 -12.20 1.09 10.18
N LYS A 135 -12.56 1.08 11.48
CA LYS A 135 -13.96 0.85 11.91
C LYS A 135 -14.90 1.91 11.37
N LEU A 136 -14.48 3.19 11.39
CA LEU A 136 -15.25 4.29 10.81
C LEU A 136 -15.46 4.08 9.31
N VAL A 137 -14.39 3.82 8.57
CA VAL A 137 -14.43 3.59 7.13
C VAL A 137 -15.32 2.40 6.79
N ASN A 138 -15.17 1.29 7.51
CA ASN A 138 -15.99 0.11 7.30
C ASN A 138 -17.48 0.42 7.51
N LYS A 139 -17.82 1.11 8.61
CA LYS A 139 -19.23 1.43 8.95
C LYS A 139 -19.85 2.43 7.98
N GLU A 140 -19.13 3.50 7.65
CA GLU A 140 -19.70 4.62 6.90
C GLU A 140 -19.55 4.49 5.38
N ILE A 141 -18.60 3.69 4.92
CA ILE A 141 -18.25 3.60 3.50
C ILE A 141 -18.34 2.17 3.01
N THR A 142 -17.39 1.30 3.40
CA THR A 142 -17.19 -0.01 2.77
C THR A 142 -18.42 -0.91 2.87
N SER A 143 -19.10 -0.94 4.03
CA SER A 143 -20.32 -1.76 4.22
C SER A 143 -21.53 -1.29 3.40
N LYS A 144 -21.48 -0.05 2.89
CA LYS A 144 -22.57 0.54 2.09
C LYS A 144 -22.34 0.41 0.59
N ILE A 145 -21.18 -0.08 0.17
CA ILE A 145 -20.86 -0.26 -1.24
C ILE A 145 -21.49 -1.56 -1.75
N SER A 146 -22.28 -1.45 -2.78
CA SER A 146 -22.78 -2.58 -3.55
C SER A 146 -22.42 -2.40 -5.03
N ILE A 147 -22.12 -3.49 -5.71
CA ILE A 147 -21.89 -3.54 -7.16
C ILE A 147 -22.97 -4.43 -7.75
N THR A 148 -23.80 -3.84 -8.58
CA THR A 148 -24.91 -4.52 -9.26
C THR A 148 -24.46 -5.18 -10.57
N ASP A 149 -25.17 -6.21 -11.00
CA ASP A 149 -24.89 -6.88 -12.27
C ASP A 149 -25.09 -5.93 -13.47
N ARG A 150 -25.97 -4.94 -13.34
CA ARG A 150 -26.12 -3.89 -14.33
C ARG A 150 -24.87 -3.05 -14.49
N GLU A 151 -24.22 -2.62 -13.38
CA GLU A 151 -22.97 -1.88 -13.43
C GLU A 151 -21.84 -2.71 -14.06
N ILE A 152 -21.81 -4.02 -13.78
CA ILE A 152 -20.85 -4.93 -14.39
C ILE A 152 -21.06 -5.01 -15.89
N ALA A 153 -22.31 -5.16 -16.34
CA ALA A 153 -22.65 -5.23 -17.76
C ALA A 153 -22.35 -3.91 -18.51
N GLU A 154 -22.70 -2.77 -17.91
CA GLU A 154 -22.39 -1.44 -18.46
C GLU A 154 -20.87 -1.21 -18.54
N PHE A 155 -20.12 -1.59 -17.50
CA PHE A 155 -18.66 -1.47 -17.53
C PHE A 155 -18.04 -2.34 -18.63
N PHE A 156 -18.48 -3.59 -18.74
CA PHE A 156 -18.02 -4.50 -19.79
C PHE A 156 -18.30 -3.95 -21.19
N ALA A 157 -19.52 -3.48 -21.43
CA ALA A 157 -19.92 -2.93 -22.72
C ALA A 157 -19.06 -1.71 -23.13
N ASN A 158 -18.83 -0.81 -22.18
CA ASN A 158 -18.04 0.41 -22.38
C ASN A 158 -16.53 0.16 -22.51
N ASN A 159 -16.04 -0.98 -22.01
CA ASN A 159 -14.61 -1.33 -21.99
C ASN A 159 -14.33 -2.65 -22.73
N ARG A 160 -15.16 -3.02 -23.69
CA ARG A 160 -15.10 -4.33 -24.36
C ARG A 160 -13.72 -4.64 -24.95
N ALA A 161 -13.04 -3.65 -25.49
CA ALA A 161 -11.69 -3.80 -26.03
C ALA A 161 -10.66 -4.25 -24.99
N SER A 162 -10.80 -3.83 -23.72
CA SER A 162 -9.92 -4.23 -22.63
C SER A 162 -10.08 -5.71 -22.24
N PHE A 163 -11.18 -6.34 -22.66
CA PHE A 163 -11.44 -7.76 -22.45
C PHE A 163 -11.18 -8.60 -23.71
N ASN A 164 -10.51 -8.02 -24.70
CA ASN A 164 -10.03 -8.74 -25.87
C ASN A 164 -8.55 -9.08 -25.68
N ARG A 165 -8.26 -10.37 -25.65
CA ARG A 165 -6.88 -10.86 -25.58
C ARG A 165 -6.33 -10.95 -27.00
N ALA A 166 -5.31 -10.15 -27.30
CA ALA A 166 -4.73 -10.07 -28.64
C ALA A 166 -4.08 -11.39 -29.07
N GLU A 167 -3.55 -12.17 -28.11
CA GLU A 167 -2.86 -13.45 -28.36
C GLU A 167 -3.20 -14.47 -27.28
N PRO A 168 -2.97 -15.80 -27.54
CA PRO A 168 -3.13 -16.81 -26.51
C PRO A 168 -2.18 -16.57 -25.33
N ALA A 169 -2.62 -16.94 -24.14
CA ALA A 169 -1.80 -16.87 -22.93
C ALA A 169 -1.90 -18.16 -22.10
N VAL A 170 -0.91 -18.34 -21.26
CA VAL A 170 -0.82 -19.46 -20.33
C VAL A 170 -0.74 -18.91 -18.90
N HIS A 171 -1.54 -19.45 -18.00
CA HIS A 171 -1.43 -19.17 -16.56
C HIS A 171 -0.36 -20.11 -15.99
N LEU A 172 0.72 -19.56 -15.52
CA LEU A 172 1.87 -20.30 -15.01
C LEU A 172 2.14 -19.96 -13.56
N ALA A 173 2.67 -20.94 -12.84
CA ALA A 173 3.41 -20.72 -11.61
C ALA A 173 4.86 -21.17 -11.81
N GLN A 174 5.80 -20.56 -11.05
CA GLN A 174 7.22 -20.95 -11.09
C GLN A 174 7.84 -21.13 -9.71
N ILE A 175 8.82 -22.00 -9.66
CA ILE A 175 9.84 -22.02 -8.61
C ILE A 175 11.15 -21.63 -9.28
N LEU A 176 11.77 -20.56 -8.79
CA LEU A 176 13.05 -20.05 -9.27
C LEU A 176 14.12 -20.27 -8.19
N VAL A 177 15.29 -20.77 -8.60
CA VAL A 177 16.48 -20.85 -7.75
C VAL A 177 17.63 -20.22 -8.52
N THR A 178 18.27 -19.21 -7.94
CA THR A 178 19.37 -18.45 -8.56
C THR A 178 20.72 -19.09 -8.22
N SER A 179 21.68 -19.01 -9.15
CA SER A 179 23.06 -19.45 -8.92
C SER A 179 23.91 -18.40 -8.18
N ALA A 180 23.37 -17.20 -7.96
CA ALA A 180 24.01 -16.13 -7.20
C ALA A 180 23.04 -15.63 -6.12
N PRO A 181 23.52 -15.44 -4.87
CA PRO A 181 22.66 -15.01 -3.79
C PRO A 181 22.16 -13.58 -4.00
N ASP A 182 20.84 -13.38 -3.98
CA ASP A 182 20.23 -12.05 -3.95
C ASP A 182 19.79 -11.73 -2.50
N PRO A 183 20.37 -10.67 -1.89
CA PRO A 183 20.03 -10.28 -0.51
C PRO A 183 18.56 -9.85 -0.34
N SER A 184 17.90 -9.42 -1.41
CA SER A 184 16.51 -8.93 -1.38
C SER A 184 15.50 -10.07 -1.32
N VAL A 185 15.87 -11.26 -1.76
CA VAL A 185 14.98 -12.42 -1.79
C VAL A 185 14.81 -13.00 -0.39
N ARG A 186 13.56 -13.18 0.02
CA ARG A 186 13.20 -13.85 1.29
C ARG A 186 12.09 -14.85 1.03
N ASN A 187 12.42 -16.12 1.04
CA ASN A 187 11.43 -17.19 1.14
C ASN A 187 11.20 -17.58 2.61
N LEU A 188 10.11 -18.28 2.90
CA LEU A 188 9.71 -18.59 4.29
C LEU A 188 10.75 -19.40 5.07
N LYS A 189 11.58 -20.20 4.39
CA LYS A 189 12.66 -20.99 5.02
C LYS A 189 13.98 -20.24 5.06
N ASN A 190 14.06 -19.03 4.50
CA ASN A 190 15.30 -18.27 4.32
C ASN A 190 16.41 -19.11 3.68
N ASP A 191 16.02 -20.07 2.83
CA ASP A 191 16.90 -21.00 2.13
C ASP A 191 17.26 -20.42 0.77
N LYS A 192 18.55 -20.08 0.59
CA LYS A 192 19.09 -19.49 -0.64
C LYS A 192 20.32 -20.27 -1.09
N ALA A 193 20.39 -20.56 -2.36
CA ALA A 193 21.60 -21.10 -2.96
C ALA A 193 22.69 -20.01 -3.00
N GLN A 194 23.93 -20.41 -2.72
CA GLN A 194 25.07 -19.50 -2.68
C GLN A 194 25.97 -19.62 -3.93
N ASN A 195 25.76 -20.66 -4.73
CA ASN A 195 26.48 -20.93 -5.97
C ASN A 195 25.69 -21.88 -6.87
N ASP A 196 26.18 -22.13 -8.07
CA ASP A 196 25.52 -22.95 -9.08
C ASP A 196 25.28 -24.42 -8.63
N ASP A 197 26.23 -25.02 -7.94
CA ASP A 197 26.08 -26.41 -7.46
C ASP A 197 24.98 -26.54 -6.43
N GLN A 198 24.88 -25.57 -5.52
CA GLN A 198 23.79 -25.51 -4.52
C GLN A 198 22.45 -25.25 -5.20
N ALA A 199 22.40 -24.31 -6.15
CA ALA A 199 21.19 -24.02 -6.91
C ALA A 199 20.68 -25.25 -7.67
N ARG A 200 21.57 -25.95 -8.32
CA ARG A 200 21.27 -27.20 -9.05
C ARG A 200 20.74 -28.30 -8.13
N LYS A 201 21.40 -28.54 -6.99
CA LYS A 201 20.93 -29.53 -6.00
C LYS A 201 19.58 -29.17 -5.44
N LYS A 202 19.40 -27.89 -5.08
CA LYS A 202 18.14 -27.37 -4.51
C LYS A 202 16.98 -27.56 -5.48
N ILE A 203 17.12 -27.10 -6.73
CA ILE A 203 16.03 -27.22 -7.71
C ILE A 203 15.71 -28.69 -8.05
N GLN A 204 16.69 -29.57 -8.11
CA GLN A 204 16.48 -31.02 -8.32
C GLN A 204 15.75 -31.66 -7.13
N THR A 205 16.09 -31.27 -5.92
CA THR A 205 15.39 -31.72 -4.71
C THR A 205 13.92 -31.24 -4.72
N LEU A 206 13.66 -30.00 -5.10
CA LEU A 206 12.31 -29.48 -5.22
C LEU A 206 11.51 -30.20 -6.32
N GLU A 207 12.13 -30.47 -7.46
CA GLU A 207 11.51 -31.27 -8.54
C GLU A 207 11.11 -32.66 -8.03
N ALA A 208 11.99 -33.34 -7.29
CA ALA A 208 11.72 -34.67 -6.73
C ALA A 208 10.54 -34.63 -5.74
N ARG A 209 10.48 -33.62 -4.87
CA ARG A 209 9.37 -33.41 -3.91
C ARG A 209 8.03 -33.17 -4.62
N ILE A 210 8.04 -32.36 -5.69
CA ILE A 210 6.84 -32.14 -6.52
C ILE A 210 6.38 -33.47 -7.15
N ARG A 211 7.31 -34.28 -7.68
CA ARG A 211 6.98 -35.60 -8.24
C ARG A 211 6.43 -36.58 -7.20
N GLN A 212 6.78 -36.41 -5.93
CA GLN A 212 6.22 -37.16 -4.80
C GLN A 212 4.86 -36.67 -4.35
N GLY A 213 4.32 -35.60 -4.97
CA GLY A 213 3.00 -35.07 -4.72
C GLY A 213 2.94 -33.94 -3.69
N GLU A 214 4.09 -33.37 -3.29
CA GLU A 214 4.07 -32.17 -2.46
C GLU A 214 3.47 -30.97 -3.22
N ASP A 215 2.78 -30.13 -2.50
CA ASP A 215 2.10 -28.98 -3.10
C ASP A 215 3.08 -27.96 -3.68
N PHE A 216 2.89 -27.61 -4.95
CA PHE A 216 3.76 -26.70 -5.69
C PHE A 216 3.80 -25.31 -5.09
N ALA A 217 2.63 -24.78 -4.68
CA ALA A 217 2.54 -23.42 -4.14
C ALA A 217 3.25 -23.33 -2.79
N MET A 218 3.05 -24.30 -1.90
CA MET A 218 3.78 -24.38 -0.64
C MET A 218 5.30 -24.47 -0.84
N LEU A 219 5.75 -25.23 -1.84
CA LEU A 219 7.19 -25.30 -2.16
C LEU A 219 7.72 -23.99 -2.71
N ALA A 220 6.94 -23.27 -3.51
CA ALA A 220 7.31 -21.95 -4.01
C ALA A 220 7.43 -20.93 -2.87
N GLU A 221 6.45 -20.84 -1.97
CA GLU A 221 6.49 -19.95 -0.81
C GLU A 221 7.69 -20.21 0.10
N ASN A 222 8.00 -21.50 0.32
CA ASN A 222 9.06 -21.89 1.24
C ASN A 222 10.46 -21.75 0.65
N TYR A 223 10.64 -21.97 -0.65
CA TYR A 223 11.97 -22.18 -1.23
C TYR A 223 12.26 -21.39 -2.50
N SER A 224 11.26 -20.81 -3.19
CA SER A 224 11.52 -19.99 -4.37
C SER A 224 12.35 -18.77 -4.04
N GLU A 225 13.27 -18.43 -4.92
CA GLU A 225 14.11 -17.25 -4.84
C GLU A 225 13.59 -16.13 -5.76
N ASP A 226 12.37 -16.26 -6.27
CA ASP A 226 11.67 -15.18 -6.96
C ASP A 226 10.91 -14.31 -5.94
N ALA A 227 11.38 -13.08 -5.74
CA ALA A 227 10.79 -12.15 -4.79
C ALA A 227 9.34 -11.74 -5.16
N ASN A 228 8.98 -11.80 -6.45
CA ASN A 228 7.68 -11.35 -6.93
C ASN A 228 6.61 -12.43 -6.84
N SER A 229 6.90 -13.64 -7.30
CA SER A 229 5.91 -14.72 -7.34
C SER A 229 6.02 -15.69 -6.17
N GLY A 230 7.21 -15.85 -5.58
CA GLY A 230 7.43 -16.77 -4.47
C GLY A 230 6.42 -16.65 -3.33
N PRO A 231 6.18 -15.46 -2.77
CA PRO A 231 5.23 -15.26 -1.68
C PRO A 231 3.77 -15.59 -2.04
N ASN A 232 3.46 -15.68 -3.33
CA ASN A 232 2.13 -16.02 -3.86
C ASN A 232 2.09 -17.44 -4.44
N GLY A 233 2.83 -18.38 -3.88
CA GLY A 233 2.87 -19.78 -4.39
C GLY A 233 3.51 -19.93 -5.77
N GLY A 234 4.32 -18.97 -6.17
CA GLY A 234 4.96 -18.92 -7.48
C GLY A 234 4.09 -18.41 -8.63
N ASP A 235 2.87 -17.91 -8.36
CA ASP A 235 1.92 -17.50 -9.40
C ASP A 235 2.46 -16.31 -10.22
N LEU A 236 2.58 -16.51 -11.53
CA LEU A 236 2.97 -15.50 -12.53
C LEU A 236 1.76 -14.85 -13.23
N GLY A 237 0.55 -15.34 -12.94
CA GLY A 237 -0.64 -14.96 -13.69
C GLY A 237 -0.61 -15.43 -15.14
N PHE A 238 -1.37 -14.73 -16.00
CA PHE A 238 -1.45 -15.03 -17.41
C PHE A 238 -0.30 -14.38 -18.19
N VAL A 239 0.57 -15.23 -18.72
CA VAL A 239 1.72 -14.84 -19.54
C VAL A 239 1.38 -15.06 -21.01
N PRO A 240 1.47 -14.02 -21.87
CA PRO A 240 1.23 -14.16 -23.30
C PRO A 240 2.28 -15.10 -23.93
N LEU A 241 1.89 -15.86 -24.96
CA LEU A 241 2.82 -16.81 -25.58
C LEU A 241 4.03 -16.11 -26.24
N SER A 242 3.86 -14.87 -26.71
CA SER A 242 4.95 -14.04 -27.24
C SER A 242 6.06 -13.75 -26.23
N ALA A 243 5.76 -13.77 -24.91
CA ALA A 243 6.77 -13.57 -23.86
C ALA A 243 7.89 -14.66 -23.91
N PHE A 244 7.61 -15.78 -24.55
CA PHE A 244 8.59 -16.86 -24.71
C PHE A 244 9.36 -16.79 -26.02
N ASP A 245 9.18 -15.75 -26.84
CA ASP A 245 9.84 -15.63 -28.16
C ASP A 245 11.37 -15.54 -28.08
N GLY A 246 11.90 -15.03 -26.98
CA GLY A 246 13.32 -15.07 -26.68
C GLY A 246 13.85 -16.36 -26.05
N SER A 247 12.97 -17.32 -25.74
CA SER A 247 13.36 -18.60 -25.13
C SER A 247 13.87 -19.61 -26.17
N SER A 248 14.58 -20.64 -25.68
CA SER A 248 15.02 -21.73 -26.56
C SER A 248 13.83 -22.48 -27.22
N PRO A 249 14.02 -23.08 -28.39
CA PRO A 249 12.97 -23.85 -29.07
C PRO A 249 12.38 -24.94 -28.17
N GLU A 250 13.21 -25.57 -27.33
CA GLU A 250 12.80 -26.61 -26.39
C GLU A 250 11.83 -26.09 -25.35
N VAL A 251 12.10 -24.91 -24.77
CA VAL A 251 11.23 -24.27 -23.79
C VAL A 251 9.90 -23.84 -24.42
N LYS A 252 9.94 -23.27 -25.62
CA LYS A 252 8.72 -22.95 -26.37
C LYS A 252 7.86 -24.17 -26.62
N LYS A 253 8.48 -25.26 -27.12
CA LYS A 253 7.80 -26.54 -27.37
C LYS A 253 7.21 -27.12 -26.07
N LEU A 254 8.00 -27.10 -25.00
CA LEU A 254 7.55 -27.56 -23.67
C LEU A 254 6.27 -26.83 -23.24
N ILE A 255 6.32 -25.50 -23.22
CA ILE A 255 5.15 -24.69 -22.82
C ILE A 255 3.96 -24.92 -23.75
N ALA A 256 4.22 -25.07 -25.07
CA ALA A 256 3.15 -25.32 -26.04
C ALA A 256 2.45 -26.67 -25.81
N THR A 257 3.16 -27.69 -25.33
CA THR A 257 2.65 -29.06 -25.18
C THR A 257 2.18 -29.45 -23.79
N MET A 258 2.56 -28.67 -22.74
CA MET A 258 2.10 -28.91 -21.36
C MET A 258 0.59 -28.89 -21.26
N GLN A 259 0.03 -29.73 -20.40
CA GLN A 259 -1.38 -29.75 -20.05
C GLN A 259 -1.64 -29.02 -18.72
N PRO A 260 -2.82 -28.46 -18.49
CA PRO A 260 -3.19 -27.89 -17.20
C PRO A 260 -2.93 -28.88 -16.04
N GLY A 261 -2.28 -28.37 -14.98
CA GLY A 261 -1.80 -29.18 -13.84
C GLY A 261 -0.41 -29.76 -14.01
N GLN A 262 0.12 -29.83 -15.21
CA GLN A 262 1.44 -30.40 -15.48
C GLN A 262 2.57 -29.48 -14.99
N VAL A 263 3.63 -30.11 -14.46
CA VAL A 263 4.88 -29.47 -14.04
C VAL A 263 5.99 -29.77 -15.03
N SER A 264 6.80 -28.80 -15.37
CA SER A 264 7.95 -28.94 -16.26
C SER A 264 9.10 -29.71 -15.58
N PRO A 265 9.99 -30.29 -16.32
CA PRO A 265 11.34 -30.60 -15.81
C PRO A 265 12.07 -29.30 -15.44
N VAL A 266 13.21 -29.44 -14.77
CA VAL A 266 14.11 -28.32 -14.49
C VAL A 266 14.54 -27.64 -15.78
N ILE A 267 14.29 -26.34 -15.90
CA ILE A 267 14.70 -25.52 -17.04
C ILE A 267 15.87 -24.64 -16.61
N PRO A 268 17.09 -24.87 -17.14
CA PRO A 268 18.24 -24.05 -16.86
C PRO A 268 18.17 -22.71 -17.63
N SER A 269 18.68 -21.66 -17.02
CA SER A 269 18.95 -20.36 -17.65
C SER A 269 20.34 -19.88 -17.24
N GLN A 270 20.81 -18.73 -17.76
CA GLN A 270 22.20 -18.29 -17.57
C GLN A 270 22.67 -18.21 -16.12
N GLN A 271 21.79 -17.85 -15.18
CA GLN A 271 22.13 -17.67 -13.76
C GLN A 271 21.05 -18.21 -12.83
N ALA A 272 20.19 -19.11 -13.31
CA ALA A 272 19.09 -19.63 -12.52
C ALA A 272 18.56 -20.95 -13.07
N TYR A 273 17.86 -21.67 -12.22
CA TYR A 273 17.07 -22.85 -12.54
C TYR A 273 15.62 -22.60 -12.21
N ARG A 274 14.69 -23.03 -13.05
CA ARG A 274 13.26 -22.88 -12.81
C ARG A 274 12.49 -24.15 -13.08
N ILE A 275 11.39 -24.31 -12.37
CA ILE A 275 10.35 -25.30 -12.63
C ILE A 275 9.07 -24.52 -12.87
N LEU A 276 8.33 -24.84 -13.93
CA LEU A 276 7.07 -24.22 -14.28
C LEU A 276 5.93 -25.20 -14.03
N LYS A 277 4.80 -24.69 -13.53
CA LYS A 277 3.52 -25.41 -13.49
C LYS A 277 2.52 -24.68 -14.37
N LEU A 278 1.93 -25.39 -15.32
CA LEU A 278 0.84 -24.85 -16.12
C LEU A 278 -0.47 -24.99 -15.33
N ILE A 279 -1.09 -23.86 -14.99
CA ILE A 279 -2.37 -23.83 -14.28
C ILE A 279 -3.54 -23.90 -15.28
N SER A 280 -3.52 -23.03 -16.29
CA SER A 280 -4.56 -23.03 -17.34
C SER A 280 -4.06 -22.39 -18.63
N ARG A 281 -4.84 -22.56 -19.72
CA ARG A 281 -4.61 -21.90 -21.01
C ARG A 281 -5.79 -21.04 -21.36
N GLU A 282 -5.49 -19.92 -22.00
CA GLU A 282 -6.52 -19.05 -22.52
C GLU A 282 -6.28 -18.71 -23.99
N PRO A 283 -7.27 -18.93 -24.86
CA PRO A 283 -7.16 -18.57 -26.26
C PRO A 283 -7.14 -17.04 -26.44
N ALA A 284 -6.65 -16.60 -27.58
CA ALA A 284 -6.89 -15.24 -28.05
C ALA A 284 -8.39 -15.00 -28.29
N GLY A 285 -8.79 -13.75 -28.28
CA GLY A 285 -10.15 -13.32 -28.62
C GLY A 285 -10.85 -12.56 -27.50
N GLN A 286 -12.09 -12.19 -27.82
CA GLN A 286 -12.96 -11.46 -26.92
C GLN A 286 -13.41 -12.37 -25.77
N ARG A 287 -13.20 -11.89 -24.54
CA ARG A 287 -13.73 -12.54 -23.33
C ARG A 287 -15.23 -12.33 -23.25
N ASP A 288 -15.92 -13.32 -22.73
CA ASP A 288 -17.36 -13.26 -22.50
C ASP A 288 -17.66 -12.68 -21.11
N LEU A 289 -18.71 -11.87 -21.02
CA LEU A 289 -19.18 -11.35 -19.74
C LEU A 289 -19.66 -12.48 -18.79
N ASN A 290 -20.13 -13.61 -19.37
CA ASN A 290 -20.56 -14.76 -18.59
C ASN A 290 -19.39 -15.55 -17.95
N ASP A 291 -18.13 -15.26 -18.31
CA ASP A 291 -16.97 -15.82 -17.60
C ASP A 291 -16.95 -15.25 -16.18
N PRO A 292 -17.05 -16.10 -15.13
CA PRO A 292 -17.05 -15.66 -13.73
C PRO A 292 -15.80 -14.84 -13.38
N ARG A 293 -14.65 -15.11 -14.01
CA ARG A 293 -13.39 -14.38 -13.78
C ARG A 293 -13.48 -12.95 -14.32
N VAL A 294 -14.11 -12.77 -15.48
CA VAL A 294 -14.35 -11.44 -16.05
C VAL A 294 -15.28 -10.64 -15.13
N GLN A 295 -16.39 -11.25 -14.68
CA GLN A 295 -17.30 -10.59 -13.75
C GLN A 295 -16.61 -10.22 -12.44
N GLN A 296 -15.81 -11.13 -11.87
CA GLN A 296 -15.09 -10.89 -10.64
C GLN A 296 -14.08 -9.74 -10.79
N THR A 297 -13.28 -9.74 -11.86
CA THR A 297 -12.31 -8.66 -12.15
C THR A 297 -13.01 -7.30 -12.27
N ILE A 298 -14.15 -7.25 -12.97
CA ILE A 298 -14.94 -6.02 -13.09
C ILE A 298 -15.49 -5.60 -11.72
N ARG A 299 -16.06 -6.53 -10.98
CA ARG A 299 -16.64 -6.28 -9.65
C ARG A 299 -15.60 -5.71 -8.69
N GLU A 300 -14.42 -6.29 -8.63
CA GLU A 300 -13.30 -5.81 -7.80
C GLU A 300 -12.83 -4.42 -8.24
N GLY A 301 -12.67 -4.19 -9.54
CA GLY A 301 -12.29 -2.90 -10.07
C GLY A 301 -13.33 -1.80 -9.78
N LEU A 302 -14.62 -2.11 -9.92
CA LEU A 302 -15.71 -1.18 -9.60
C LEU A 302 -15.80 -0.92 -8.09
N LEU A 303 -15.63 -1.96 -7.27
CA LEU A 303 -15.61 -1.85 -5.80
C LEU A 303 -14.49 -0.93 -5.34
N SER A 304 -13.26 -1.15 -5.85
CA SER A 304 -12.10 -0.32 -5.53
C SER A 304 -12.30 1.15 -5.92
N ARG A 305 -12.84 1.42 -7.12
CA ARG A 305 -13.14 2.79 -7.57
C ARG A 305 -14.21 3.46 -6.71
N LYS A 306 -15.29 2.73 -6.38
CA LYS A 306 -16.37 3.24 -5.52
C LYS A 306 -15.87 3.53 -4.10
N ASP A 307 -15.08 2.62 -3.53
CA ASP A 307 -14.47 2.79 -2.21
C ASP A 307 -13.59 4.04 -2.19
N GLN A 308 -12.68 4.19 -3.16
CA GLN A 308 -11.82 5.36 -3.26
C GLN A 308 -12.61 6.67 -3.42
N LEU A 309 -13.61 6.69 -4.30
CA LEU A 309 -14.47 7.86 -4.51
C LEU A 309 -15.19 8.26 -3.21
N LEU A 310 -15.80 7.29 -2.53
CA LEU A 310 -16.57 7.54 -1.32
C LEU A 310 -15.67 7.93 -0.15
N ARG A 311 -14.47 7.35 -0.03
CA ARG A 311 -13.47 7.78 0.96
C ARG A 311 -13.08 9.24 0.76
N ASN A 312 -12.75 9.62 -0.47
CA ASN A 312 -12.38 11.00 -0.79
C ASN A 312 -13.54 11.96 -0.50
N ALA A 313 -14.75 11.63 -0.92
CA ALA A 313 -15.93 12.45 -0.65
C ALA A 313 -16.23 12.56 0.86
N TYR A 314 -16.12 11.45 1.60
CA TYR A 314 -16.33 11.45 3.04
C TYR A 314 -15.28 12.29 3.76
N TYR A 315 -14.02 12.17 3.34
CA TYR A 315 -12.94 13.00 3.88
C TYR A 315 -13.19 14.50 3.63
N GLU A 316 -13.56 14.88 2.41
CA GLU A 316 -13.84 16.30 2.09
C GLU A 316 -14.97 16.87 2.96
N VAL A 317 -16.04 16.09 3.19
CA VAL A 317 -17.11 16.49 4.10
C VAL A 317 -16.57 16.65 5.54
N ALA A 318 -15.82 15.66 6.03
CA ALA A 318 -15.24 15.69 7.36
C ALA A 318 -14.23 16.85 7.53
N ARG A 319 -13.46 17.14 6.48
CA ARG A 319 -12.49 18.24 6.44
C ARG A 319 -13.17 19.62 6.51
N ASN A 320 -14.29 19.78 5.81
CA ASN A 320 -15.04 21.04 5.81
C ASN A 320 -15.72 21.32 7.15
N GLU A 321 -16.03 20.28 7.93
CA GLU A 321 -16.60 20.41 9.28
C GLU A 321 -15.52 20.65 10.35
N ALA A 322 -14.23 20.44 10.03
CA ALA A 322 -13.13 20.58 10.97
C ALA A 322 -12.50 21.97 10.93
N THR A 323 -12.15 22.51 12.08
CA THR A 323 -11.34 23.73 12.18
C THR A 323 -9.87 23.37 12.13
N VAL A 324 -9.22 23.62 10.98
CA VAL A 324 -7.80 23.30 10.76
C VAL A 324 -6.97 24.56 10.63
N VAL A 325 -5.92 24.67 11.45
CA VAL A 325 -4.91 25.73 11.34
C VAL A 325 -3.55 25.08 11.07
N ASN A 326 -2.99 25.36 9.90
CA ASN A 326 -1.67 24.84 9.50
C ASN A 326 -0.61 25.95 9.72
N TYR A 327 0.07 25.90 10.87
CA TYR A 327 1.14 26.84 11.23
C TYR A 327 2.41 26.63 10.42
N PHE A 328 2.70 25.39 10.03
CA PHE A 328 3.90 25.07 9.23
C PHE A 328 3.82 25.71 7.84
N ALA A 329 2.69 25.56 7.16
CA ALA A 329 2.49 26.20 5.85
C ALA A 329 2.55 27.74 5.96
N ARG A 330 1.97 28.33 6.99
CA ARG A 330 2.07 29.79 7.24
C ARG A 330 3.51 30.22 7.43
N LYS A 331 4.28 29.53 8.26
CA LYS A 331 5.69 29.80 8.50
C LYS A 331 6.52 29.78 7.20
N ILE A 332 6.30 28.78 6.32
CA ILE A 332 6.99 28.72 5.03
C ILE A 332 6.66 29.94 4.17
N LEU A 333 5.40 30.34 4.08
CA LEU A 333 5.00 31.51 3.32
C LEU A 333 5.67 32.79 3.86
N GLU A 334 5.69 32.97 5.18
CA GLU A 334 6.32 34.13 5.82
C GLU A 334 7.84 34.19 5.60
N THR A 335 8.53 33.04 5.60
CA THR A 335 10.00 32.99 5.44
C THR A 335 10.48 33.03 3.99
N LYS A 336 9.65 32.68 3.02
CA LYS A 336 10.03 32.64 1.59
C LYS A 336 9.53 33.86 0.79
N THR A 337 8.69 34.71 1.40
CA THR A 337 8.19 35.96 0.77
C THR A 337 8.89 37.21 1.26
N GLN A 338 9.85 37.11 2.17
CA GLN A 338 10.81 38.15 2.58
C GLN A 338 12.14 37.96 1.84
#